data_1b84ac5eb1538189e611b7f2ff2dceaa
#
_entry.id   1b84ac5eb1538189e611b7f2ff2dceaa
#
_cell.length_a   1.000
_cell.length_b   1.000
_cell.length_c   1.000
_cell.angle_alpha   90.00
_cell.angle_beta   90.00
_cell.angle_gamma   90.00
#
_symmetry.space_group_name_H-M   'P 1'
#
loop_
_entity.id
_entity.type
_entity.pdbx_description
1 polymer ?
#
loop_
_entity_poly.entity_id
_entity_poly.type
_entity_poly.pdbx_seq_one_letter_code
_entity_poly.pdbx_strand_id
1 'polypeptide(L)'
;MKLTQAAWDDYISRLSQLNQKAGLLMREYMDGHPEADTDALIRYAYALVTKYGEGSAELACQMYDALAEAQGATLPAAEPAPTATYGEVTGMVKATQDSPANLQSGVSRMVKQAGADTTVHNAIRDGAEWAWVPHGDACPFCRMLASNGWQRASKNLLKKGHAQHIHANCDCEFAVRFSRGFDVAGYDPEEYLRQYREAGGDVNAWRRIDYAARKDEINAQKRAAYAAQAYRKDRGAVSEISLIRRSEEVKLSVRQVESYKTPVYVSDQATIKPKALHRINQNTEKALSDWGVSLDRKPKIIVVGDNELRGVVGIYDPCENVVYYAESVGKKTVQDASGVSGTAGDWRCRIWSI
;
A
#
# COMPACT_ATOMS: atom_id res chain seq x y z
N MET A 1 35.35 -8.25 -9.86
CA MET A 1 34.58 -8.15 -8.61
C MET A 1 33.11 -8.17 -8.97
N LYS A 2 32.22 -8.76 -8.15
CA LYS A 2 30.78 -8.80 -8.40
C LYS A 2 30.04 -8.20 -7.20
N LEU A 3 29.04 -7.39 -7.45
CA LEU A 3 28.05 -7.04 -6.44
C LEU A 3 27.29 -8.33 -6.08
N THR A 4 27.17 -8.62 -4.78
CA THR A 4 26.47 -9.81 -4.33
C THR A 4 24.96 -9.65 -4.57
N GLN A 5 24.28 -10.75 -4.84
CA GLN A 5 22.82 -10.75 -4.99
C GLN A 5 22.14 -10.14 -3.77
N ALA A 6 22.59 -10.50 -2.56
CA ALA A 6 21.99 -10.00 -1.32
C ALA A 6 22.09 -8.47 -1.19
N ALA A 7 23.23 -7.86 -1.56
CA ALA A 7 23.36 -6.40 -1.50
C ALA A 7 22.48 -5.69 -2.54
N TRP A 8 22.34 -6.29 -3.73
CA TRP A 8 21.44 -5.79 -4.76
C TRP A 8 19.98 -5.89 -4.35
N ASP A 9 19.59 -7.05 -3.81
CA ASP A 9 18.22 -7.30 -3.34
C ASP A 9 17.82 -6.37 -2.18
N ASP A 10 18.75 -6.09 -1.23
CA ASP A 10 18.50 -5.13 -0.14
C ASP A 10 18.25 -3.71 -0.69
N TYR A 11 19.09 -3.26 -1.60
CA TYR A 11 18.93 -1.95 -2.25
C TYR A 11 17.57 -1.84 -2.96
N ILE A 12 17.23 -2.82 -3.78
CA ILE A 12 15.96 -2.85 -4.50
C ILE A 12 14.77 -2.90 -3.53
N SER A 13 14.86 -3.71 -2.47
CA SER A 13 13.82 -3.78 -1.44
C SER A 13 13.55 -2.44 -0.78
N ARG A 14 14.60 -1.70 -0.42
CA ARG A 14 14.49 -0.37 0.19
C ARG A 14 13.85 0.65 -0.76
N LEU A 15 14.27 0.67 -2.03
CA LEU A 15 13.65 1.51 -3.06
C LEU A 15 12.17 1.16 -3.26
N SER A 16 11.85 -0.13 -3.35
CA SER A 16 10.48 -0.62 -3.53
C SER A 16 9.58 -0.21 -2.36
N GLN A 17 10.07 -0.27 -1.12
CA GLN A 17 9.34 0.18 0.06
C GLN A 17 8.99 1.68 0.00
N LEU A 18 9.92 2.54 -0.44
CA LEU A 18 9.66 3.99 -0.60
C LEU A 18 8.59 4.23 -1.68
N ASN A 19 8.75 3.59 -2.83
CA ASN A 19 7.84 3.74 -3.96
C ASN A 19 6.42 3.29 -3.60
N GLN A 20 6.30 2.11 -2.98
CA GLN A 20 5.02 1.55 -2.55
C GLN A 20 4.37 2.38 -1.46
N LYS A 21 5.15 2.85 -0.47
CA LYS A 21 4.64 3.68 0.61
C LYS A 21 4.02 4.98 0.10
N ALA A 22 4.71 5.66 -0.83
CA ALA A 22 4.19 6.88 -1.44
C ALA A 22 2.87 6.63 -2.19
N GLY A 23 2.82 5.56 -2.98
CA GLY A 23 1.61 5.18 -3.69
C GLY A 23 0.45 4.81 -2.77
N LEU A 24 0.72 4.03 -1.72
CA LEU A 24 -0.30 3.66 -0.73
C LEU A 24 -0.87 4.88 -0.01
N LEU A 25 -0.02 5.83 0.41
CA LEU A 25 -0.48 7.08 1.05
C LEU A 25 -1.35 7.91 0.10
N MET A 26 -1.04 7.95 -1.20
CA MET A 26 -1.90 8.60 -2.19
C MET A 26 -3.26 7.92 -2.27
N ARG A 27 -3.28 6.60 -2.27
CA ARG A 27 -4.51 5.81 -2.28
C ARG A 27 -5.35 6.04 -1.02
N GLU A 28 -4.72 5.96 0.15
CA GLU A 28 -5.35 6.23 1.46
C GLU A 28 -5.96 7.64 1.51
N TYR A 29 -5.23 8.63 0.95
CA TYR A 29 -5.75 10.01 0.86
C TYR A 29 -7.02 10.09 0.02
N MET A 30 -7.04 9.48 -1.18
CA MET A 30 -8.24 9.48 -2.04
C MET A 30 -9.41 8.76 -1.39
N ASP A 31 -9.16 7.61 -0.76
CA ASP A 31 -10.20 6.83 -0.11
C ASP A 31 -10.78 7.57 1.12
N GLY A 32 -9.97 8.37 1.81
CA GLY A 32 -10.38 9.19 2.96
C GLY A 32 -10.98 10.56 2.61
N HIS A 33 -10.78 11.03 1.37
CA HIS A 33 -11.23 12.36 0.91
C HIS A 33 -11.92 12.26 -0.46
N PRO A 34 -13.08 11.60 -0.54
CA PRO A 34 -13.78 11.41 -1.81
C PRO A 34 -14.25 12.75 -2.44
N GLU A 35 -14.30 13.83 -1.64
CA GLU A 35 -14.63 15.18 -2.06
C GLU A 35 -13.42 16.01 -2.52
N ALA A 36 -12.21 15.45 -2.45
CA ALA A 36 -11.01 16.19 -2.82
C ALA A 36 -11.03 16.60 -4.30
N ASP A 37 -10.87 17.89 -4.54
CA ASP A 37 -10.74 18.42 -5.88
C ASP A 37 -9.36 18.10 -6.50
N THR A 38 -9.24 18.35 -7.79
CA THR A 38 -7.99 18.11 -8.54
C THR A 38 -6.80 18.84 -7.93
N ASP A 39 -7.01 20.06 -7.41
CA ASP A 39 -5.91 20.86 -6.83
C ASP A 39 -5.44 20.29 -5.49
N ALA A 40 -6.34 19.76 -4.68
CA ALA A 40 -5.99 19.03 -3.45
C ALA A 40 -5.20 17.78 -3.75
N LEU A 41 -5.61 16.99 -4.76
CA LEU A 41 -4.89 15.81 -5.22
C LEU A 41 -3.48 16.16 -5.72
N ILE A 42 -3.33 17.26 -6.49
CA ILE A 42 -2.02 17.71 -6.98
C ILE A 42 -1.10 18.10 -5.82
N ARG A 43 -1.58 18.91 -4.86
CA ARG A 43 -0.78 19.33 -3.71
C ARG A 43 -0.31 18.14 -2.88
N TYR A 44 -1.20 17.19 -2.62
CA TYR A 44 -0.85 16.01 -1.83
C TYR A 44 0.11 15.08 -2.59
N ALA A 45 -0.14 14.81 -3.87
CA ALA A 45 0.75 14.03 -4.72
C ALA A 45 2.14 14.68 -4.82
N TYR A 46 2.21 16.00 -4.99
CA TYR A 46 3.50 16.72 -5.05
C TYR A 46 4.29 16.59 -3.74
N ALA A 47 3.64 16.74 -2.60
CA ALA A 47 4.30 16.55 -1.30
C ALA A 47 4.86 15.12 -1.14
N LEU A 48 4.11 14.10 -1.58
CA LEU A 48 4.58 12.70 -1.56
C LEU A 48 5.74 12.47 -2.52
N VAL A 49 5.62 12.95 -3.77
CA VAL A 49 6.67 12.78 -4.80
C VAL A 49 7.95 13.47 -4.38
N THR A 50 7.88 14.68 -3.80
CA THR A 50 9.05 15.38 -3.29
C THR A 50 9.70 14.60 -2.15
N LYS A 51 8.96 14.33 -1.08
CA LYS A 51 9.49 13.68 0.13
C LYS A 51 10.10 12.30 -0.15
N TYR A 52 9.35 11.43 -0.83
CA TYR A 52 9.79 10.07 -1.10
C TYR A 52 10.75 9.99 -2.29
N GLY A 53 10.65 10.92 -3.23
CA GLY A 53 11.60 11.06 -4.33
C GLY A 53 13.00 11.48 -3.85
N GLU A 54 13.10 12.42 -2.91
CA GLU A 54 14.36 12.76 -2.24
C GLU A 54 14.97 11.54 -1.54
N GLY A 55 14.16 10.74 -0.82
CA GLY A 55 14.61 9.49 -0.21
C GLY A 55 15.08 8.46 -1.23
N SER A 56 14.41 8.35 -2.39
CA SER A 56 14.81 7.46 -3.49
C SER A 56 16.15 7.91 -4.12
N ALA A 57 16.32 9.22 -4.34
CA ALA A 57 17.54 9.80 -4.86
C ALA A 57 18.71 9.60 -3.89
N GLU A 58 18.50 9.78 -2.59
CA GLU A 58 19.53 9.56 -1.57
C GLU A 58 19.98 8.10 -1.52
N LEU A 59 19.05 7.13 -1.56
CA LEU A 59 19.40 5.71 -1.65
C LEU A 59 20.20 5.39 -2.91
N ALA A 60 19.88 6.02 -4.03
CA ALA A 60 20.62 5.86 -5.28
C ALA A 60 22.04 6.45 -5.18
N CYS A 61 22.23 7.60 -4.50
CA CYS A 61 23.55 8.15 -4.20
C CYS A 61 24.36 7.16 -3.36
N GLN A 62 23.80 6.65 -2.28
CA GLN A 62 24.47 5.67 -1.41
C GLN A 62 24.91 4.42 -2.15
N MET A 63 24.05 3.87 -3.02
CA MET A 63 24.41 2.71 -3.85
C MET A 63 25.49 3.05 -4.87
N TYR A 64 25.38 4.21 -5.50
CA TYR A 64 26.36 4.66 -6.48
C TYR A 64 27.76 4.78 -5.85
N ASP A 65 27.87 5.44 -4.70
CA ASP A 65 29.12 5.62 -3.97
C ASP A 65 29.68 4.27 -3.48
N ALA A 66 28.82 3.38 -2.97
CA ALA A 66 29.20 2.02 -2.58
C ALA A 66 29.75 1.20 -3.76
N LEU A 67 29.15 1.35 -4.95
CA LEU A 67 29.64 0.71 -6.18
C LEU A 67 30.96 1.29 -6.64
N ALA A 68 31.19 2.60 -6.51
CA ALA A 68 32.45 3.26 -6.82
C ALA A 68 33.56 2.76 -5.89
N GLU A 69 33.33 2.77 -4.58
CA GLU A 69 34.25 2.27 -3.57
C GLU A 69 34.61 0.79 -3.81
N ALA A 70 33.59 -0.05 -3.99
CA ALA A 70 33.79 -1.48 -4.23
C ALA A 70 34.61 -1.80 -5.48
N GLN A 71 34.63 -0.91 -6.47
CA GLN A 71 35.40 -1.04 -7.71
C GLN A 71 36.72 -0.28 -7.66
N GLY A 72 37.06 0.38 -6.54
CA GLY A 72 38.27 1.16 -6.38
C GLY A 72 38.30 2.44 -7.25
N ALA A 73 37.15 2.95 -7.65
CA ALA A 73 37.03 4.18 -8.42
C ALA A 73 37.12 5.39 -7.47
N THR A 74 37.98 6.36 -7.78
CA THR A 74 38.08 7.62 -7.04
C THR A 74 37.23 8.67 -7.77
N LEU A 75 36.03 8.92 -7.26
CA LEU A 75 35.04 9.79 -7.87
C LEU A 75 34.56 10.84 -6.87
N PRO A 76 33.99 11.97 -7.33
CA PRO A 76 33.22 12.85 -6.47
C PRO A 76 32.03 12.09 -5.89
N ALA A 77 31.60 12.46 -4.69
CA ALA A 77 30.38 11.90 -4.10
C ALA A 77 29.19 12.02 -5.08
N ALA A 78 28.30 11.05 -5.05
CA ALA A 78 27.11 11.10 -5.89
C ALA A 78 26.18 12.25 -5.47
N GLU A 79 25.58 12.90 -6.44
CA GLU A 79 24.67 14.01 -6.24
C GLU A 79 23.24 13.57 -6.58
N PRO A 80 22.24 13.89 -5.73
CA PRO A 80 20.85 13.54 -6.01
C PRO A 80 20.32 14.33 -7.22
N ALA A 81 19.62 13.66 -8.11
CA ALA A 81 18.86 14.34 -9.16
C ALA A 81 17.62 15.04 -8.58
N PRO A 82 17.16 16.14 -9.19
CA PRO A 82 15.93 16.79 -8.78
C PRO A 82 14.74 15.83 -8.85
N THR A 83 13.82 15.93 -7.92
CA THR A 83 12.54 15.27 -7.98
C THR A 83 11.64 15.87 -9.07
N ALA A 84 10.55 15.20 -9.42
CA ALA A 84 9.63 15.73 -10.40
C ALA A 84 9.08 17.10 -9.99
N THR A 85 8.99 17.99 -10.96
CA THR A 85 8.47 19.36 -10.78
C THR A 85 6.98 19.37 -10.50
N TYR A 86 6.48 20.44 -9.90
CA TYR A 86 5.05 20.65 -9.69
C TYR A 86 4.23 20.52 -10.99
N GLY A 87 4.78 21.00 -12.12
CA GLY A 87 4.14 20.89 -13.42
C GLY A 87 4.01 19.44 -13.92
N GLU A 88 5.05 18.62 -13.74
CA GLU A 88 5.04 17.21 -14.12
C GLU A 88 4.05 16.41 -13.26
N VAL A 89 4.03 16.67 -11.94
CA VAL A 89 3.06 16.05 -11.03
C VAL A 89 1.64 16.48 -11.40
N THR A 90 1.42 17.76 -11.72
CA THR A 90 0.13 18.26 -12.20
C THR A 90 -0.34 17.53 -13.45
N GLY A 91 0.56 17.34 -14.43
CA GLY A 91 0.25 16.59 -15.65
C GLY A 91 -0.13 15.14 -15.37
N MET A 92 0.63 14.47 -14.49
CA MET A 92 0.36 13.10 -14.08
C MET A 92 -1.00 12.97 -13.36
N VAL A 93 -1.28 13.83 -12.38
CA VAL A 93 -2.55 13.79 -11.63
C VAL A 93 -3.73 14.00 -12.56
N LYS A 94 -3.70 15.04 -13.42
CA LYS A 94 -4.78 15.29 -14.40
C LYS A 94 -5.03 14.11 -15.35
N ALA A 95 -3.98 13.37 -15.71
CA ALA A 95 -4.10 12.20 -16.58
C ALA A 95 -4.61 10.94 -15.85
N THR A 96 -4.57 10.89 -14.52
CA THR A 96 -4.81 9.64 -13.78
C THR A 96 -5.85 9.76 -12.66
N GLN A 97 -6.34 10.97 -12.34
CA GLN A 97 -7.24 11.23 -11.19
C GLN A 97 -8.55 10.44 -11.20
N ASP A 98 -9.05 10.07 -12.39
CA ASP A 98 -10.29 9.30 -12.52
C ASP A 98 -10.13 7.83 -12.11
N SER A 99 -8.91 7.38 -11.88
CA SER A 99 -8.59 6.01 -11.47
C SER A 99 -7.63 6.02 -10.27
N PRO A 100 -8.11 5.72 -9.06
CA PRO A 100 -7.27 5.66 -7.87
C PRO A 100 -6.05 4.73 -8.01
N ALA A 101 -6.20 3.61 -8.73
CA ALA A 101 -5.09 2.71 -8.99
C ALA A 101 -4.03 3.32 -9.93
N ASN A 102 -4.46 4.08 -10.94
CA ASN A 102 -3.56 4.75 -11.86
C ASN A 102 -2.83 5.92 -11.18
N LEU A 103 -3.52 6.69 -10.34
CA LEU A 103 -2.91 7.79 -9.59
C LEU A 103 -1.90 7.25 -8.57
N GLN A 104 -2.25 6.19 -7.83
CA GLN A 104 -1.32 5.47 -6.96
C GLN A 104 -0.06 5.04 -7.71
N SER A 105 -0.22 4.39 -8.87
CA SER A 105 0.89 3.94 -9.71
C SER A 105 1.70 5.10 -10.28
N GLY A 106 1.05 6.22 -10.62
CA GLY A 106 1.69 7.43 -11.10
C GLY A 106 2.64 8.05 -10.06
N VAL A 107 2.17 8.17 -8.81
CA VAL A 107 3.00 8.66 -7.70
C VAL A 107 4.17 7.72 -7.44
N SER A 108 3.95 6.40 -7.34
CA SER A 108 5.01 5.42 -7.16
C SER A 108 6.07 5.51 -8.25
N ARG A 109 5.66 5.66 -9.52
CA ARG A 109 6.56 5.79 -10.66
C ARG A 109 7.43 7.05 -10.57
N MET A 110 6.84 8.20 -10.19
CA MET A 110 7.60 9.46 -10.07
C MET A 110 8.63 9.41 -8.94
N VAL A 111 8.31 8.75 -7.83
CA VAL A 111 9.26 8.52 -6.73
C VAL A 111 10.42 7.65 -7.20
N LYS A 112 10.14 6.56 -7.90
CA LYS A 112 11.16 5.66 -8.46
C LYS A 112 12.05 6.37 -9.47
N GLN A 113 11.47 7.25 -10.30
CA GLN A 113 12.18 8.02 -11.31
C GLN A 113 13.31 8.85 -10.72
N ALA A 114 13.11 9.45 -9.55
CA ALA A 114 14.14 10.27 -8.89
C ALA A 114 15.42 9.46 -8.57
N GLY A 115 15.30 8.22 -8.11
CA GLY A 115 16.45 7.33 -7.90
C GLY A 115 17.14 6.94 -9.20
N ALA A 116 16.36 6.55 -10.21
CA ALA A 116 16.89 6.19 -11.52
C ALA A 116 17.62 7.36 -12.20
N ASP A 117 17.05 8.56 -12.16
CA ASP A 117 17.67 9.76 -12.71
C ASP A 117 18.96 10.12 -11.97
N THR A 118 19.00 9.93 -10.65
CA THR A 118 20.20 10.11 -9.83
C THR A 118 21.33 9.19 -10.31
N THR A 119 21.05 7.91 -10.47
CA THR A 119 22.04 6.93 -10.96
C THR A 119 22.54 7.30 -12.35
N VAL A 120 21.65 7.66 -13.27
CA VAL A 120 21.99 7.99 -14.66
C VAL A 120 22.77 9.31 -14.75
N HIS A 121 22.41 10.35 -13.99
CA HIS A 121 23.13 11.64 -13.99
C HIS A 121 24.55 11.48 -13.52
N ASN A 122 24.78 10.77 -12.39
CA ASN A 122 26.12 10.49 -11.89
C ASN A 122 26.92 9.62 -12.87
N ALA A 123 26.30 8.60 -13.46
CA ALA A 123 26.96 7.76 -14.46
C ALA A 123 27.42 8.55 -15.71
N ILE A 124 26.63 9.54 -16.15
CA ILE A 124 27.00 10.43 -17.25
C ILE A 124 28.15 11.36 -16.84
N ARG A 125 28.10 11.95 -15.63
CA ARG A 125 29.13 12.81 -15.10
C ARG A 125 30.48 12.11 -15.08
N ASP A 126 30.49 10.86 -14.62
CA ASP A 126 31.71 10.10 -14.36
C ASP A 126 32.13 9.20 -15.55
N GLY A 127 31.36 9.21 -16.64
CA GLY A 127 31.63 8.40 -17.83
C GLY A 127 31.53 6.90 -17.59
N ALA A 128 30.73 6.47 -16.63
CA ALA A 128 30.52 5.07 -16.27
C ALA A 128 29.77 4.29 -17.37
N GLU A 129 29.84 2.98 -17.31
CA GLU A 129 28.90 2.10 -18.03
C GLU A 129 27.72 1.81 -17.11
N TRP A 130 26.55 1.66 -17.71
CA TRP A 130 25.32 1.33 -17.03
C TRP A 130 24.63 0.14 -17.69
N ALA A 131 23.82 -0.58 -16.91
CA ALA A 131 22.95 -1.62 -17.44
C ALA A 131 21.59 -1.58 -16.74
N TRP A 132 20.55 -1.97 -17.47
CA TRP A 132 19.24 -2.24 -16.88
C TRP A 132 19.26 -3.65 -16.29
N VAL A 133 19.16 -3.76 -14.97
CA VAL A 133 19.22 -5.03 -14.26
C VAL A 133 17.82 -5.44 -13.82
N PRO A 134 17.27 -6.51 -14.39
CA PRO A 134 16.00 -7.07 -13.96
C PRO A 134 16.08 -7.60 -12.54
N HIS A 135 14.99 -7.45 -11.79
CA HIS A 135 14.86 -8.00 -10.45
C HIS A 135 13.56 -8.77 -10.30
N GLY A 136 13.61 -9.88 -9.56
CA GLY A 136 12.45 -10.71 -9.27
C GLY A 136 11.76 -11.18 -10.56
N ASP A 137 10.44 -10.98 -10.61
CA ASP A 137 9.59 -11.39 -11.72
C ASP A 137 9.50 -10.32 -12.82
N ALA A 138 10.66 -10.01 -13.39
CA ALA A 138 10.78 -8.99 -14.41
C ALA A 138 9.98 -9.32 -15.68
N CYS A 139 9.20 -8.36 -16.16
CA CYS A 139 8.41 -8.52 -17.39
C CYS A 139 9.30 -8.62 -18.65
N PRO A 140 8.81 -9.20 -19.76
CA PRO A 140 9.55 -9.31 -21.01
C PRO A 140 10.11 -7.99 -21.54
N PHE A 141 9.45 -6.87 -21.30
CA PHE A 141 9.95 -5.56 -21.69
C PHE A 141 11.25 -5.20 -20.91
N CYS A 142 11.28 -5.41 -19.61
CA CYS A 142 12.48 -5.16 -18.81
C CYS A 142 13.62 -6.12 -19.18
N ARG A 143 13.31 -7.39 -19.43
CA ARG A 143 14.30 -8.36 -19.92
C ARG A 143 14.85 -8.02 -21.30
N MET A 144 14.00 -7.46 -22.19
CA MET A 144 14.43 -6.93 -23.49
C MET A 144 15.36 -5.72 -23.32
N LEU A 145 15.07 -4.80 -22.40
CA LEU A 145 15.99 -3.71 -22.10
C LEU A 145 17.32 -4.22 -21.52
N ALA A 146 17.27 -5.22 -20.64
CA ALA A 146 18.43 -5.84 -20.03
C ALA A 146 19.32 -6.59 -21.04
N SER A 147 18.74 -7.10 -22.13
CA SER A 147 19.48 -7.77 -23.20
C SER A 147 20.47 -6.86 -23.94
N ASN A 148 20.37 -5.54 -23.77
CA ASN A 148 21.34 -4.60 -24.33
C ASN A 148 22.71 -4.63 -23.62
N GLY A 149 22.79 -5.28 -22.47
CA GLY A 149 24.03 -5.38 -21.69
C GLY A 149 24.50 -4.03 -21.14
N TRP A 150 25.78 -3.98 -20.82
CA TRP A 150 26.45 -2.77 -20.33
C TRP A 150 26.68 -1.77 -21.46
N GLN A 151 26.25 -0.54 -21.24
CA GLN A 151 26.33 0.55 -22.21
C GLN A 151 27.02 1.76 -21.57
N ARG A 152 27.78 2.51 -22.36
CA ARG A 152 28.40 3.75 -21.89
C ARG A 152 27.34 4.80 -21.61
N ALA A 153 27.36 5.39 -20.43
CA ALA A 153 26.47 6.49 -20.10
C ALA A 153 26.82 7.72 -20.96
N SER A 154 25.79 8.34 -21.54
CA SER A 154 25.95 9.53 -22.38
C SER A 154 24.72 10.42 -22.26
N LYS A 155 24.87 11.72 -22.59
CA LYS A 155 23.75 12.69 -22.60
C LYS A 155 22.60 12.28 -23.55
N ASN A 156 22.88 11.44 -24.55
CA ASN A 156 21.85 10.91 -25.42
C ASN A 156 20.92 9.89 -24.70
N LEU A 157 21.38 9.27 -23.61
CA LEU A 157 20.58 8.40 -22.78
C LEU A 157 19.38 9.15 -22.17
N LEU A 158 19.62 10.33 -21.60
CA LEU A 158 18.57 11.20 -21.08
C LEU A 158 17.61 11.68 -22.16
N LYS A 159 18.17 12.07 -23.35
CA LYS A 159 17.35 12.57 -24.48
C LYS A 159 16.42 11.51 -25.06
N LYS A 160 16.79 10.23 -25.02
CA LYS A 160 15.97 9.12 -25.54
C LYS A 160 14.93 8.62 -24.54
N GLY A 161 14.85 9.23 -23.37
CA GLY A 161 13.83 8.92 -22.36
C GLY A 161 13.90 7.52 -21.77
N HIS A 162 15.08 6.86 -21.77
CA HIS A 162 15.22 5.52 -21.22
C HIS A 162 14.82 5.46 -19.74
N ALA A 163 15.11 6.52 -18.97
CA ALA A 163 14.64 6.66 -17.60
C ALA A 163 13.11 6.91 -17.51
N GLN A 164 12.48 7.41 -18.59
CA GLN A 164 11.03 7.67 -18.63
C GLN A 164 10.18 6.42 -18.85
N HIS A 165 10.77 5.27 -19.17
CA HIS A 165 10.05 4.01 -19.39
C HIS A 165 9.97 3.11 -18.16
N ILE A 166 10.22 3.66 -16.98
CA ILE A 166 10.11 2.96 -15.72
C ILE A 166 8.64 2.63 -15.44
N HIS A 167 8.38 1.36 -15.14
CA HIS A 167 7.04 0.91 -14.74
C HIS A 167 6.84 1.12 -13.23
N ALA A 168 5.64 1.51 -12.82
CA ALA A 168 5.31 1.71 -11.40
C ALA A 168 5.46 0.45 -10.54
N ASN A 169 5.18 -0.72 -11.12
CA ASN A 169 5.19 -2.01 -10.42
C ASN A 169 6.36 -2.90 -10.86
N CYS A 170 7.48 -2.30 -11.21
CA CYS A 170 8.68 -3.01 -11.65
C CYS A 170 9.83 -2.69 -10.72
N ASP A 171 10.48 -3.72 -10.16
CA ASP A 171 11.64 -3.58 -9.27
C ASP A 171 12.98 -3.62 -10.00
N CYS A 172 12.96 -3.60 -11.35
CA CYS A 172 14.18 -3.49 -12.17
C CYS A 172 14.81 -2.10 -12.02
N GLU A 173 16.15 -2.03 -12.01
CA GLU A 173 16.85 -0.78 -11.73
C GLU A 173 18.15 -0.67 -12.54
N PHE A 174 18.73 0.53 -12.60
CA PHE A 174 20.03 0.78 -13.19
C PHE A 174 21.15 0.35 -12.27
N ALA A 175 22.08 -0.47 -12.77
CA ALA A 175 23.36 -0.70 -12.16
C ALA A 175 24.46 0.06 -12.92
N VAL A 176 25.54 0.43 -12.24
CA VAL A 176 26.69 1.13 -12.85
C VAL A 176 27.96 0.35 -12.63
N ARG A 177 28.89 0.45 -13.61
CA ARG A 177 30.26 -0.05 -13.45
C ARG A 177 31.27 0.93 -13.99
N PHE A 178 32.43 0.95 -13.34
CA PHE A 178 33.55 1.81 -13.67
C PHE A 178 34.70 1.00 -14.29
N SER A 179 34.62 -0.32 -14.19
CA SER A 179 35.57 -1.24 -14.81
C SER A 179 34.83 -2.43 -15.44
N ARG A 180 35.38 -2.95 -16.57
CA ARG A 180 34.79 -4.10 -17.27
C ARG A 180 34.91 -5.42 -16.49
N GLY A 181 35.73 -5.45 -15.44
CA GLY A 181 35.86 -6.60 -14.56
C GLY A 181 34.77 -6.70 -13.47
N PHE A 182 33.86 -5.72 -13.43
CA PHE A 182 32.74 -5.72 -12.48
C PHE A 182 31.45 -6.18 -13.15
N ASP A 183 30.62 -6.89 -12.40
CA ASP A 183 29.29 -7.33 -12.83
C ASP A 183 28.32 -7.44 -11.62
N VAL A 184 27.03 -7.52 -11.89
CA VAL A 184 25.99 -7.80 -10.90
C VAL A 184 25.67 -9.29 -10.93
N ALA A 185 25.64 -9.91 -9.75
CA ALA A 185 25.30 -11.34 -9.65
C ALA A 185 23.88 -11.59 -10.22
N GLY A 186 23.73 -12.64 -11.02
CA GLY A 186 22.46 -13.00 -11.64
C GLY A 186 22.08 -12.17 -12.87
N TYR A 187 22.85 -11.15 -13.24
CA TYR A 187 22.64 -10.41 -14.49
C TYR A 187 23.29 -11.16 -15.67
N ASP A 188 22.46 -11.60 -16.61
CA ASP A 188 22.90 -12.33 -17.81
C ASP A 188 22.20 -11.74 -19.05
N PRO A 189 22.78 -10.70 -19.67
CA PRO A 189 22.22 -10.06 -20.84
C PRO A 189 22.18 -10.97 -22.08
N GLU A 190 23.08 -11.94 -22.18
CA GLU A 190 23.11 -12.87 -23.32
C GLU A 190 21.93 -13.83 -23.26
N GLU A 191 21.58 -14.32 -22.08
CA GLU A 191 20.40 -15.16 -21.86
C GLU A 191 19.10 -14.38 -22.19
N TYR A 192 18.99 -13.13 -21.78
CA TYR A 192 17.83 -12.30 -22.14
C TYR A 192 17.77 -12.04 -23.65
N LEU A 193 18.89 -11.84 -24.30
CA LEU A 193 18.97 -11.67 -25.75
C LEU A 193 18.55 -12.95 -26.48
N ARG A 194 18.96 -14.11 -25.99
CA ARG A 194 18.57 -15.41 -26.51
C ARG A 194 17.05 -15.58 -26.45
N GLN A 195 16.46 -15.37 -25.28
CA GLN A 195 15.00 -15.43 -25.08
C GLN A 195 14.24 -14.47 -25.99
N TYR A 196 14.73 -13.24 -26.14
CA TYR A 196 14.13 -12.25 -27.04
C TYR A 196 14.15 -12.70 -28.51
N ARG A 197 15.27 -13.27 -28.98
CA ARG A 197 15.41 -13.83 -30.34
C ARG A 197 14.50 -15.05 -30.56
N GLU A 198 14.41 -15.94 -29.58
CA GLU A 198 13.50 -17.08 -29.63
C GLU A 198 12.04 -16.68 -29.71
N ALA A 199 11.67 -15.51 -29.14
CA ALA A 199 10.36 -14.91 -29.29
C ALA A 199 10.16 -14.16 -30.64
N GLY A 200 11.10 -14.30 -31.59
CA GLY A 200 11.04 -13.68 -32.91
C GLY A 200 11.48 -12.22 -32.93
N GLY A 201 12.15 -11.69 -31.90
CA GLY A 201 12.58 -10.31 -31.81
C GLY A 201 11.42 -9.31 -31.60
N ASP A 202 10.27 -9.79 -31.14
CA ASP A 202 9.09 -9.00 -30.84
C ASP A 202 8.72 -9.11 -29.35
N VAL A 203 8.76 -8.01 -28.63
CA VAL A 203 8.43 -7.94 -27.20
C VAL A 203 6.97 -8.31 -26.92
N ASN A 204 6.06 -8.08 -27.85
CA ASN A 204 4.66 -8.43 -27.67
C ASN A 204 4.44 -9.94 -27.91
N ALA A 205 5.18 -10.54 -28.82
CA ALA A 205 5.22 -12.00 -28.95
C ALA A 205 5.78 -12.62 -27.69
N TRP A 206 6.90 -12.11 -27.16
CA TRP A 206 7.47 -12.57 -25.90
C TRP A 206 6.51 -12.44 -24.73
N ARG A 207 5.79 -11.32 -24.60
CA ARG A 207 4.75 -11.15 -23.57
C ARG A 207 3.65 -12.20 -23.66
N ARG A 208 3.24 -12.56 -24.88
CA ARG A 208 2.22 -13.63 -25.06
C ARG A 208 2.74 -14.99 -24.62
N ILE A 209 4.00 -15.33 -24.97
CA ILE A 209 4.67 -16.57 -24.56
C ILE A 209 4.81 -16.61 -23.03
N ASP A 210 5.37 -15.57 -22.43
CA ASP A 210 5.54 -15.44 -20.97
C ASP A 210 4.19 -15.56 -20.23
N TYR A 211 3.16 -14.85 -20.71
CA TYR A 211 1.83 -14.96 -20.13
C TYR A 211 1.24 -16.38 -20.27
N ALA A 212 1.41 -17.02 -21.43
CA ALA A 212 0.90 -18.36 -21.64
C ALA A 212 1.57 -19.38 -20.71
N ALA A 213 2.89 -19.25 -20.50
CA ALA A 213 3.65 -20.13 -19.60
C ALA A 213 3.25 -19.93 -18.12
N ARG A 214 2.84 -18.72 -17.73
CA ARG A 214 2.56 -18.35 -16.33
C ARG A 214 1.08 -18.11 -16.04
N LYS A 215 0.22 -18.39 -17.00
CA LYS A 215 -1.21 -18.09 -16.93
C LYS A 215 -1.90 -18.65 -15.67
N ASP A 216 -1.56 -19.88 -15.31
CA ASP A 216 -2.19 -20.53 -14.16
C ASP A 216 -1.73 -19.92 -12.84
N GLU A 217 -0.46 -19.58 -12.73
CA GLU A 217 0.10 -18.87 -11.58
C GLU A 217 -0.50 -17.47 -11.46
N ILE A 218 -0.52 -16.68 -12.56
CA ILE A 218 -1.11 -15.35 -12.60
C ILE A 218 -2.60 -15.39 -12.21
N ASN A 219 -3.33 -16.38 -12.71
CA ASN A 219 -4.74 -16.55 -12.36
C ASN A 219 -4.93 -16.99 -10.91
N ALA A 220 -4.03 -17.80 -10.35
CA ALA A 220 -4.04 -18.16 -8.94
C ALA A 220 -3.78 -16.94 -8.04
N GLN A 221 -2.77 -16.13 -8.39
CA GLN A 221 -2.48 -14.88 -7.67
C GLN A 221 -3.65 -13.89 -7.74
N LYS A 222 -4.27 -13.72 -8.91
CA LYS A 222 -5.47 -12.87 -9.08
C LYS A 222 -6.62 -13.39 -8.21
N ARG A 223 -6.91 -14.69 -8.23
CA ARG A 223 -7.96 -15.28 -7.36
C ARG A 223 -7.67 -15.04 -5.88
N ALA A 224 -6.41 -15.22 -5.45
CA ALA A 224 -5.99 -14.95 -4.08
C ALA A 224 -6.13 -13.46 -3.73
N ALA A 225 -5.75 -12.55 -4.63
CA ALA A 225 -5.90 -11.11 -4.42
C ALA A 225 -7.38 -10.69 -4.35
N TYR A 226 -8.23 -11.22 -5.23
CA TYR A 226 -9.69 -10.99 -5.16
C TYR A 226 -10.31 -11.55 -3.87
N ALA A 227 -9.90 -12.75 -3.44
CA ALA A 227 -10.36 -13.33 -2.19
C ALA A 227 -9.90 -12.48 -0.98
N ALA A 228 -8.65 -12.01 -0.99
CA ALA A 228 -8.12 -11.12 0.04
C ALA A 228 -8.83 -9.75 0.05
N GLN A 229 -9.16 -9.21 -1.12
CA GLN A 229 -9.92 -7.96 -1.23
C GLN A 229 -11.37 -8.14 -0.76
N ALA A 230 -12.03 -9.21 -1.16
CA ALA A 230 -13.37 -9.57 -0.66
C ALA A 230 -13.35 -9.76 0.87
N TYR A 231 -12.33 -10.47 1.38
CA TYR A 231 -12.15 -10.65 2.82
C TYR A 231 -11.91 -9.33 3.56
N ARG A 232 -11.12 -8.39 2.98
CA ARG A 232 -10.94 -7.04 3.54
C ARG A 232 -12.22 -6.22 3.48
N LYS A 233 -12.96 -6.30 2.38
CA LYS A 233 -14.24 -5.61 2.20
C LYS A 233 -15.30 -6.11 3.19
N ASP A 234 -15.32 -7.43 3.44
CA ASP A 234 -16.23 -8.04 4.42
C ASP A 234 -15.81 -7.77 5.87
N ARG A 235 -14.51 -7.52 6.11
CA ARG A 235 -13.96 -7.33 7.46
C ARG A 235 -13.76 -5.88 7.88
N GLY A 236 -13.82 -4.91 6.95
CA GLY A 236 -13.49 -3.51 7.24
C GLY A 236 -12.03 -3.29 7.68
N ALA A 237 -11.66 -2.06 7.94
CA ALA A 237 -10.36 -1.75 8.53
C ALA A 237 -10.30 -2.27 9.98
N VAL A 238 -9.28 -3.03 10.33
CA VAL A 238 -9.01 -3.41 11.71
C VAL A 238 -8.47 -2.19 12.44
N SER A 239 -9.14 -1.80 13.51
CA SER A 239 -8.72 -0.70 14.38
C SER A 239 -8.48 -1.23 15.79
N GLU A 240 -7.48 -0.72 16.49
CA GLU A 240 -7.36 -0.92 17.92
C GLU A 240 -8.23 0.09 18.66
N ILE A 241 -9.08 -0.39 19.56
CA ILE A 241 -9.91 0.43 20.43
C ILE A 241 -9.63 0.02 21.87
N SER A 242 -9.47 1.00 22.75
CA SER A 242 -9.30 0.76 24.17
C SER A 242 -10.66 0.74 24.87
N LEU A 243 -10.95 -0.34 25.55
CA LEU A 243 -12.09 -0.45 26.46
C LEU A 243 -11.59 -0.24 27.89
N ILE A 244 -12.03 0.84 28.53
CA ILE A 244 -11.74 1.08 29.96
C ILE A 244 -12.80 0.34 30.77
N ARG A 245 -12.37 -0.61 31.60
CA ARG A 245 -13.24 -1.37 32.45
C ARG A 245 -12.69 -1.42 33.88
N ARG A 246 -13.43 -0.83 34.85
CA ARG A 246 -13.02 -0.81 36.26
C ARG A 246 -11.55 -0.44 36.49
N SER A 247 -11.08 0.61 35.82
CA SER A 247 -9.68 1.07 35.82
C SER A 247 -8.67 0.16 35.11
N GLU A 248 -9.14 -0.84 34.35
CA GLU A 248 -8.30 -1.73 33.54
C GLU A 248 -8.52 -1.37 32.06
N GLU A 249 -7.47 -1.00 31.37
CA GLU A 249 -7.50 -0.76 29.91
C GLU A 249 -7.36 -2.10 29.19
N VAL A 250 -8.35 -2.45 28.38
CA VAL A 250 -8.32 -3.63 27.51
C VAL A 250 -8.26 -3.16 26.06
N LYS A 251 -7.21 -3.52 25.36
CA LYS A 251 -7.08 -3.25 23.92
C LYS A 251 -7.88 -4.27 23.14
N LEU A 252 -8.77 -3.76 22.29
CA LEU A 252 -9.64 -4.55 21.42
C LEU A 252 -9.22 -4.36 19.97
N SER A 253 -8.98 -5.46 19.27
CA SER A 253 -8.86 -5.49 17.82
C SER A 253 -10.25 -5.60 17.22
N VAL A 254 -10.72 -4.56 16.52
CA VAL A 254 -12.08 -4.49 15.97
C VAL A 254 -12.07 -4.21 14.48
N ARG A 255 -13.08 -4.72 13.80
CA ARG A 255 -13.32 -4.46 12.38
C ARG A 255 -14.63 -3.69 12.19
N GLN A 256 -14.66 -2.73 11.30
CA GLN A 256 -15.86 -2.01 10.91
C GLN A 256 -16.73 -2.85 9.98
N VAL A 257 -18.05 -2.77 10.15
CA VAL A 257 -19.04 -3.38 9.25
C VAL A 257 -19.76 -2.26 8.50
N GLU A 258 -19.46 -2.12 7.23
CA GLU A 258 -19.88 -0.98 6.40
C GLU A 258 -21.37 -0.93 6.05
N SER A 259 -22.16 -1.95 6.41
CA SER A 259 -23.56 -2.10 5.98
C SER A 259 -24.58 -1.26 6.78
N TYR A 260 -24.14 -0.46 7.75
CA TYR A 260 -25.01 0.24 8.70
C TYR A 260 -24.79 1.75 8.68
N LYS A 261 -25.90 2.51 8.88
CA LYS A 261 -25.86 3.98 8.99
C LYS A 261 -25.16 4.46 10.27
N THR A 262 -25.30 3.70 11.35
CA THR A 262 -24.56 3.90 12.60
C THR A 262 -23.25 3.10 12.49
N PRO A 263 -22.09 3.65 12.81
CA PRO A 263 -20.83 2.91 12.77
C PRO A 263 -20.88 1.68 13.68
N VAL A 264 -20.78 0.50 13.10
CA VAL A 264 -20.79 -0.79 13.81
C VAL A 264 -19.46 -1.48 13.63
N TYR A 265 -18.87 -1.92 14.73
CA TYR A 265 -17.62 -2.66 14.77
C TYR A 265 -17.81 -4.02 15.45
N VAL A 266 -17.01 -4.98 15.08
CA VAL A 266 -17.02 -6.32 15.68
C VAL A 266 -15.58 -6.68 16.10
N SER A 267 -15.39 -7.07 17.36
CA SER A 267 -14.11 -7.57 17.85
C SER A 267 -13.70 -8.87 17.15
N ASP A 268 -12.41 -9.07 16.97
CA ASP A 268 -11.86 -10.30 16.38
C ASP A 268 -12.14 -11.54 17.25
N GLN A 269 -12.43 -11.37 18.54
CA GLN A 269 -12.82 -12.43 19.46
C GLN A 269 -14.33 -12.73 19.45
N ALA A 270 -15.14 -11.88 18.82
CA ALA A 270 -16.58 -12.07 18.74
C ALA A 270 -17.00 -12.95 17.56
N THR A 271 -17.82 -13.95 17.83
CA THR A 271 -18.41 -14.81 16.80
C THR A 271 -19.91 -14.53 16.66
N ILE A 272 -20.25 -13.51 15.86
CA ILE A 272 -21.63 -13.08 15.67
C ILE A 272 -22.10 -13.32 14.23
N LYS A 273 -23.32 -13.86 14.08
CA LYS A 273 -23.95 -14.06 12.77
C LYS A 273 -24.48 -12.72 12.22
N PRO A 274 -24.43 -12.47 10.90
CA PRO A 274 -24.92 -11.22 10.30
C PRO A 274 -26.35 -10.85 10.69
N LYS A 275 -27.27 -11.82 10.76
CA LYS A 275 -28.66 -11.60 11.23
C LYS A 275 -28.74 -11.12 12.69
N ALA A 276 -27.85 -11.60 13.55
CA ALA A 276 -27.81 -11.19 14.94
C ALA A 276 -27.25 -9.77 15.08
N LEU A 277 -26.20 -9.46 14.34
CA LEU A 277 -25.60 -8.12 14.27
C LEU A 277 -26.62 -7.08 13.76
N HIS A 278 -27.34 -7.42 12.69
CA HIS A 278 -28.40 -6.55 12.15
C HIS A 278 -29.50 -6.27 13.18
N ARG A 279 -29.90 -7.25 13.96
CA ARG A 279 -30.90 -7.08 15.04
C ARG A 279 -30.39 -6.18 16.15
N ILE A 280 -29.13 -6.32 16.57
CA ILE A 280 -28.49 -5.42 17.57
C ILE A 280 -28.55 -3.99 17.05
N ASN A 281 -28.09 -3.77 15.81
CA ASN A 281 -28.08 -2.43 15.22
C ASN A 281 -29.49 -1.82 15.12
N GLN A 282 -30.48 -2.56 14.61
CA GLN A 282 -31.86 -2.07 14.50
C GLN A 282 -32.47 -1.72 15.87
N ASN A 283 -32.25 -2.57 16.88
CA ASN A 283 -32.79 -2.31 18.23
C ASN A 283 -32.12 -1.10 18.85
N THR A 284 -30.80 -0.94 18.65
CA THR A 284 -30.08 0.24 19.13
C THR A 284 -30.55 1.51 18.42
N GLU A 285 -30.68 1.49 17.09
CA GLU A 285 -31.18 2.65 16.33
C GLU A 285 -32.60 3.01 16.74
N LYS A 286 -33.48 2.04 16.98
CA LYS A 286 -34.82 2.29 17.46
C LYS A 286 -34.80 2.94 18.85
N ALA A 287 -34.04 2.38 19.79
CA ALA A 287 -33.94 2.95 21.13
C ALA A 287 -33.41 4.38 21.13
N LEU A 288 -32.39 4.66 20.32
CA LEU A 288 -31.81 6.01 20.17
C LEU A 288 -32.82 6.98 19.55
N SER A 289 -33.61 6.52 18.57
CA SER A 289 -34.69 7.31 17.96
C SER A 289 -35.80 7.60 18.96
N ASP A 290 -36.24 6.59 19.75
CA ASP A 290 -37.25 6.73 20.78
C ASP A 290 -36.80 7.72 21.89
N TRP A 291 -35.51 7.86 22.09
CA TRP A 291 -34.91 8.83 23.02
C TRP A 291 -34.61 10.20 22.41
N GLY A 292 -34.92 10.41 21.12
CA GLY A 292 -34.71 11.68 20.42
C GLY A 292 -33.23 12.00 20.16
N VAL A 293 -32.35 10.99 20.12
CA VAL A 293 -30.93 11.18 19.80
C VAL A 293 -30.76 11.43 18.31
N SER A 294 -30.21 12.59 17.94
CA SER A 294 -29.95 12.93 16.54
C SER A 294 -28.84 12.09 15.92
N LEU A 295 -28.83 11.96 14.57
CA LEU A 295 -27.90 11.10 13.82
C LEU A 295 -26.43 11.45 14.04
N ASP A 296 -26.11 12.72 14.21
CA ASP A 296 -24.79 13.28 14.47
C ASP A 296 -24.24 12.99 15.88
N ARG A 297 -25.11 12.55 16.79
CA ARG A 297 -24.77 12.21 18.19
C ARG A 297 -24.93 10.74 18.52
N LYS A 298 -25.23 9.89 17.53
CA LYS A 298 -25.35 8.45 17.78
C LYS A 298 -24.02 7.84 18.20
N PRO A 299 -24.00 7.01 19.24
CA PRO A 299 -22.79 6.31 19.65
C PRO A 299 -22.34 5.30 18.59
N LYS A 300 -21.05 5.05 18.50
CA LYS A 300 -20.53 3.88 17.81
C LYS A 300 -20.99 2.59 18.51
N ILE A 301 -21.26 1.54 17.77
CA ILE A 301 -21.65 0.23 18.31
C ILE A 301 -20.48 -0.73 18.14
N ILE A 302 -20.00 -1.33 19.21
CA ILE A 302 -18.94 -2.35 19.17
C ILE A 302 -19.46 -3.63 19.77
N VAL A 303 -19.49 -4.71 18.98
CA VAL A 303 -19.83 -6.05 19.46
C VAL A 303 -18.54 -6.80 19.79
N VAL A 304 -18.45 -7.28 21.00
CA VAL A 304 -17.28 -7.95 21.57
C VAL A 304 -17.63 -9.38 21.99
N GLY A 305 -16.61 -10.23 22.15
CA GLY A 305 -16.81 -11.57 22.71
C GLY A 305 -17.31 -11.51 24.15
N ASP A 306 -18.10 -12.50 24.56
CA ASP A 306 -18.68 -12.54 25.92
C ASP A 306 -17.61 -12.46 27.01
N ASN A 307 -16.44 -13.02 26.75
CA ASN A 307 -15.30 -12.99 27.68
C ASN A 307 -14.67 -11.59 27.84
N GLU A 308 -14.76 -10.76 26.81
CA GLU A 308 -14.19 -9.40 26.80
C GLU A 308 -14.97 -8.47 27.75
N LEU A 309 -16.29 -8.72 27.95
CA LEU A 309 -17.14 -7.99 28.91
C LEU A 309 -17.32 -8.70 30.26
N ARG A 310 -16.72 -9.89 30.46
CA ARG A 310 -16.78 -10.67 31.74
C ARG A 310 -18.19 -10.77 32.32
N GLY A 311 -19.15 -11.19 31.48
CA GLY A 311 -20.53 -11.44 31.91
C GLY A 311 -21.44 -10.21 31.94
N VAL A 312 -20.95 -9.03 31.59
CA VAL A 312 -21.79 -7.86 31.34
C VAL A 312 -22.31 -7.90 29.91
N VAL A 313 -23.58 -7.64 29.70
CA VAL A 313 -24.22 -7.72 28.39
C VAL A 313 -24.03 -6.46 27.54
N GLY A 314 -23.73 -5.32 28.16
CA GLY A 314 -23.42 -4.07 27.45
C GLY A 314 -22.84 -3.00 28.39
N ILE A 315 -22.03 -2.13 27.84
CA ILE A 315 -21.40 -0.99 28.51
C ILE A 315 -21.49 0.21 27.58
N TYR A 316 -21.81 1.38 28.13
CA TYR A 316 -21.70 2.65 27.41
C TYR A 316 -20.53 3.45 27.94
N ASP A 317 -19.65 3.87 27.04
CA ASP A 317 -18.54 4.78 27.32
C ASP A 317 -18.94 6.20 26.87
N PRO A 318 -19.22 7.12 27.79
CA PRO A 318 -19.62 8.48 27.46
C PRO A 318 -18.47 9.34 26.96
N CYS A 319 -17.21 9.02 27.27
CA CYS A 319 -16.05 9.77 26.83
C CYS A 319 -15.80 9.59 25.35
N GLU A 320 -15.89 8.34 24.89
CA GLU A 320 -15.67 7.95 23.49
C GLU A 320 -16.99 7.88 22.67
N ASN A 321 -18.13 8.05 23.35
CA ASN A 321 -19.47 7.89 22.78
C ASN A 321 -19.64 6.52 22.07
N VAL A 322 -19.36 5.44 22.80
CA VAL A 322 -19.36 4.07 22.30
C VAL A 322 -20.25 3.18 23.15
N VAL A 323 -21.04 2.33 22.51
CA VAL A 323 -21.79 1.26 23.17
C VAL A 323 -21.13 -0.08 22.83
N TYR A 324 -20.70 -0.79 23.83
CA TYR A 324 -20.19 -2.15 23.72
C TYR A 324 -21.30 -3.15 24.03
N TYR A 325 -21.47 -4.15 23.17
CA TYR A 325 -22.40 -5.26 23.38
C TYR A 325 -21.67 -6.60 23.38
N ALA A 326 -21.96 -7.45 24.35
CA ALA A 326 -21.55 -8.85 24.30
C ALA A 326 -22.21 -9.58 23.14
N GLU A 327 -21.50 -10.48 22.45
CA GLU A 327 -22.05 -11.23 21.30
C GLU A 327 -23.28 -12.07 21.64
N SER A 328 -23.42 -12.52 22.88
CA SER A 328 -24.57 -13.25 23.38
C SER A 328 -25.89 -12.47 23.32
N VAL A 329 -25.83 -11.13 23.32
CA VAL A 329 -27.02 -10.27 23.11
C VAL A 329 -27.67 -10.54 21.77
N GLY A 330 -26.88 -10.81 20.74
CA GLY A 330 -27.37 -11.18 19.41
C GLY A 330 -27.91 -12.60 19.30
N LYS A 331 -27.63 -13.48 20.27
CA LYS A 331 -28.11 -14.88 20.30
C LYS A 331 -29.46 -15.02 21.00
N LYS A 332 -29.84 -14.07 21.86
CA LYS A 332 -31.12 -14.11 22.61
C LYS A 332 -32.26 -13.66 21.72
N THR A 333 -33.42 -14.34 21.85
CA THR A 333 -34.68 -13.90 21.25
C THR A 333 -35.19 -12.64 21.96
N VAL A 334 -36.08 -11.89 21.30
CA VAL A 334 -36.68 -10.68 21.90
C VAL A 334 -37.36 -10.97 23.23
N GLN A 335 -37.91 -12.18 23.43
CA GLN A 335 -38.47 -12.64 24.70
C GLN A 335 -37.39 -12.83 25.78
N ASP A 336 -36.20 -13.31 25.43
CA ASP A 336 -35.09 -13.49 26.37
C ASP A 336 -34.38 -12.17 26.69
N ALA A 337 -34.39 -11.23 25.75
CA ALA A 337 -33.95 -9.86 26.01
C ALA A 337 -34.94 -9.09 26.90
N SER A 338 -36.23 -9.49 26.88
CA SER A 338 -37.27 -9.01 27.80
C SER A 338 -37.29 -9.75 29.14
N GLY A 339 -36.61 -10.88 29.28
CA GLY A 339 -36.32 -11.54 30.55
C GLY A 339 -35.31 -10.74 31.39
N VAL A 340 -34.57 -9.83 30.81
CA VAL A 340 -34.07 -8.62 31.44
C VAL A 340 -35.20 -7.57 31.34
N SER A 341 -36.35 -7.90 31.90
CA SER A 341 -37.52 -7.03 31.97
C SER A 341 -37.28 -5.93 32.99
N GLY A 342 -36.37 -5.02 32.63
CA GLY A 342 -36.46 -3.69 33.13
C GLY A 342 -37.30 -2.91 32.14
N THR A 343 -38.33 -2.25 32.58
CA THR A 343 -39.00 -1.17 31.85
C THR A 343 -37.97 -0.23 31.25
N ALA A 344 -38.29 0.52 30.21
CA ALA A 344 -37.37 1.52 29.56
C ALA A 344 -36.62 2.42 30.58
N GLY A 345 -37.12 2.51 31.83
CA GLY A 345 -36.46 3.14 32.97
C GLY A 345 -35.24 2.36 33.53
N ASP A 346 -35.22 1.02 33.50
CA ASP A 346 -34.13 0.22 34.03
C ASP A 346 -32.87 0.21 33.13
N TRP A 347 -33.06 0.41 31.82
CA TRP A 347 -31.94 0.65 30.93
C TRP A 347 -31.21 1.97 31.24
N ARG A 348 -31.95 2.99 31.68
CA ARG A 348 -31.34 4.25 32.12
C ARG A 348 -30.40 4.05 33.33
N CYS A 349 -30.77 3.23 34.31
CA CYS A 349 -29.96 3.04 35.49
C CYS A 349 -28.74 2.13 35.29
N ARG A 350 -28.75 1.16 34.36
CA ARG A 350 -27.61 0.24 34.15
C ARG A 350 -26.57 0.72 33.15
N ILE A 351 -26.96 1.62 32.22
CA ILE A 351 -26.03 2.26 31.28
C ILE A 351 -25.40 3.52 31.91
N TRP A 352 -26.06 4.14 32.92
CA TRP A 352 -25.61 5.40 33.52
C TRP A 352 -24.99 5.24 34.94
N SER A 353 -24.78 4.02 35.42
CA SER A 353 -24.17 3.77 36.75
C SER A 353 -22.77 3.19 36.58
N ILE A 354 -21.88 3.94 36.01
CA ILE A 354 -20.42 3.89 36.26
C ILE A 354 -19.91 5.32 36.16
#